data_ea4448b8005a5726cabe635a3260f18f
#
_entry.id   ea4448b8005a5726cabe635a3260f18f
#
_cell.length_a   1.000
_cell.length_b   1.000
_cell.length_c   1.000
_cell.angle_alpha   90.00
_cell.angle_beta   90.00
_cell.angle_gamma   90.00
#
_symmetry.space_group_name_H-M   'P 1'
#
loop_
_entity.id
_entity.type
_entity.pdbx_description
1 polymer ?
#
loop_
_entity_poly.entity_id
_entity_poly.type
_entity_poly.pdbx_seq_one_letter_code
_entity_poly.pdbx_strand_id
1 'polypeptide(L)'
;NEVSVAHDGNAGWELLQNEPFDLLIVDIIMPGMNGLDLCRVYRQRFGYRSPVIMLTALGTTDDIVKGLDAGADDYLVKPFSFQELEARIKALLRRGKESPQQQLTCGDLVLDCTLRRARRGDMDIDLTVKEYRLLEYFLLHQGVLLSRLTLLRDVWDKNFDTNTNVV
;
A
#
# COMPACT_ATOMS: atom_id res chain seq x y z
N ASN A 1 14.50 5.86 -15.89
CA ASN A 1 13.28 6.24 -15.16
C ASN A 1 13.10 7.74 -15.28
N GLU A 2 11.93 8.19 -15.65
CA GLU A 2 11.53 9.58 -15.62
C GLU A 2 11.04 9.93 -14.21
N VAL A 3 11.39 11.11 -13.71
CA VAL A 3 11.05 11.54 -12.35
C VAL A 3 10.44 12.93 -12.43
N SER A 4 9.22 13.07 -11.92
CA SER A 4 8.56 14.36 -11.72
C SER A 4 8.60 14.71 -10.22
N VAL A 5 8.87 15.97 -9.90
CA VAL A 5 9.01 16.45 -8.52
C VAL A 5 7.98 17.54 -8.23
N ALA A 6 7.26 17.40 -7.12
CA ALA A 6 6.42 18.45 -6.56
C ALA A 6 7.00 18.91 -5.22
N HIS A 7 6.92 20.20 -4.92
CA HIS A 7 7.51 20.79 -3.72
C HIS A 7 6.51 20.95 -2.56
N ASP A 8 5.23 20.73 -2.82
CA ASP A 8 4.16 20.72 -1.82
C ASP A 8 3.03 19.77 -2.24
N GLY A 9 2.11 19.50 -1.32
CA GLY A 9 1.05 18.52 -1.55
C GLY A 9 0.01 18.96 -2.59
N ASN A 10 -0.22 20.27 -2.77
CA ASN A 10 -1.16 20.77 -3.77
C ASN A 10 -0.59 20.61 -5.18
N ALA A 11 0.67 21.00 -5.39
CA ALA A 11 1.39 20.77 -6.63
C ALA A 11 1.50 19.25 -6.96
N GLY A 12 1.74 18.43 -5.94
CA GLY A 12 1.71 16.98 -6.08
C GLY A 12 0.35 16.47 -6.54
N TRP A 13 -0.72 16.96 -5.96
CA TRP A 13 -2.08 16.62 -6.38
C TRP A 13 -2.39 17.01 -7.82
N GLU A 14 -1.97 18.19 -8.25
CA GLU A 14 -2.12 18.64 -9.65
C GLU A 14 -1.40 17.72 -10.62
N LEU A 15 -0.14 17.32 -10.33
CA LEU A 15 0.58 16.36 -11.16
C LEU A 15 -0.15 15.02 -11.26
N LEU A 16 -0.62 14.50 -10.13
CA LEU A 16 -1.31 13.20 -10.07
C LEU A 16 -2.64 13.17 -10.85
N GLN A 17 -3.29 14.33 -11.04
CA GLN A 17 -4.49 14.42 -11.85
C GLN A 17 -4.21 14.42 -13.36
N ASN A 18 -3.05 14.89 -13.77
CA ASN A 18 -2.71 15.11 -15.17
C ASN A 18 -1.90 13.96 -15.77
N GLU A 19 -1.11 13.24 -14.95
CA GLU A 19 -0.19 12.22 -15.43
C GLU A 19 -0.28 10.93 -14.62
N PRO A 20 -0.12 9.76 -15.27
CA PRO A 20 0.02 8.48 -14.57
C PRO A 20 1.45 8.28 -14.10
N PHE A 21 1.62 7.71 -12.92
CA PHE A 21 2.92 7.36 -12.34
C PHE A 21 2.96 5.87 -11.98
N ASP A 22 4.12 5.24 -12.16
CA ASP A 22 4.34 3.83 -11.78
C ASP A 22 4.51 3.66 -10.26
N LEU A 23 4.96 4.71 -9.55
CA LEU A 23 5.18 4.71 -8.12
C LEU A 23 5.21 6.15 -7.60
N LEU A 24 4.69 6.34 -6.41
CA LEU A 24 4.71 7.63 -5.70
C LEU A 24 5.60 7.54 -4.47
N ILE A 25 6.41 8.57 -4.25
CA ILE A 25 7.18 8.76 -3.02
C ILE A 25 6.70 10.07 -2.40
N VAL A 26 6.09 10.00 -1.24
CA VAL A 26 5.39 11.11 -0.62
C VAL A 26 5.95 11.38 0.77
N ASP A 27 6.42 12.60 1.01
CA ASP A 27 6.77 13.04 2.37
C ASP A 27 5.47 13.31 3.15
N ILE A 28 5.41 12.89 4.42
CA ILE A 28 4.26 13.20 5.27
C ILE A 28 4.21 14.69 5.59
N ILE A 29 5.37 15.28 5.88
CA ILE A 29 5.45 16.68 6.31
C ILE A 29 5.74 17.55 5.09
N MET A 30 4.69 18.10 4.49
CA MET A 30 4.77 19.02 3.37
C MET A 30 3.92 20.27 3.63
N PRO A 31 4.28 21.42 3.04
CA PRO A 31 3.43 22.60 3.05
C PRO A 31 2.10 22.35 2.34
N GLY A 32 1.05 23.08 2.73
CA GLY A 32 -0.28 22.94 2.14
C GLY A 32 -0.93 21.61 2.52
N MET A 33 -1.25 20.78 1.54
CA MET A 33 -1.77 19.44 1.76
C MET A 33 -0.66 18.51 2.27
N ASN A 34 -0.82 17.92 3.45
CA ASN A 34 0.15 16.97 3.98
C ASN A 34 0.11 15.63 3.21
N GLY A 35 1.15 14.80 3.35
CA GLY A 35 1.27 13.56 2.60
C GLY A 35 0.20 12.51 2.91
N LEU A 36 -0.33 12.48 4.13
CA LEU A 36 -1.41 11.56 4.50
C LEU A 36 -2.71 11.91 3.76
N ASP A 37 -3.03 13.21 3.71
CA ASP A 37 -4.23 13.68 3.02
C ASP A 37 -4.09 13.52 1.51
N LEU A 38 -2.91 13.82 0.95
CA LEU A 38 -2.61 13.56 -0.46
C LEU A 38 -2.83 12.08 -0.81
N CYS A 39 -2.34 11.17 0.02
CA CYS A 39 -2.51 9.74 -0.20
C CYS A 39 -3.99 9.33 -0.14
N ARG A 40 -4.76 9.82 0.85
CA ARG A 40 -6.20 9.53 0.96
C ARG A 40 -6.96 9.98 -0.28
N VAL A 41 -6.75 11.22 -0.72
CA VAL A 41 -7.42 11.78 -1.90
C VAL A 41 -7.02 11.01 -3.16
N TYR A 42 -5.73 10.64 -3.28
CA TYR A 42 -5.25 9.82 -4.38
C TYR A 42 -5.95 8.45 -4.41
N ARG A 43 -6.05 7.78 -3.24
CA ARG A 43 -6.74 6.49 -3.14
C ARG A 43 -8.24 6.58 -3.46
N GLN A 44 -8.90 7.62 -3.00
CA GLN A 44 -10.32 7.85 -3.30
C GLN A 44 -10.56 8.07 -4.81
N ARG A 45 -9.66 8.76 -5.49
CA ARG A 45 -9.82 9.12 -6.91
C ARG A 45 -9.34 8.04 -7.86
N PHE A 46 -8.20 7.42 -7.58
CA PHE A 46 -7.50 6.53 -8.50
C PHE A 46 -7.34 5.09 -7.96
N GLY A 47 -7.82 4.83 -6.76
CA GLY A 47 -7.64 3.53 -6.11
C GLY A 47 -6.16 3.20 -5.87
N TYR A 48 -5.81 1.97 -6.09
CA TYR A 48 -4.43 1.47 -5.89
C TYR A 48 -3.64 1.38 -7.20
N ARG A 49 -3.91 2.26 -8.14
CA ARG A 49 -3.26 2.28 -9.46
C ARG A 49 -1.74 2.30 -9.37
N SER A 50 -1.19 3.12 -8.49
CA SER A 50 0.25 3.22 -8.28
C SER A 50 0.59 2.95 -6.82
N PRO A 51 1.64 2.19 -6.50
CA PRO A 51 2.11 2.04 -5.14
C PRO A 51 2.62 3.37 -4.58
N VAL A 52 2.43 3.57 -3.27
CA VAL A 52 2.83 4.77 -2.53
C VAL A 52 3.80 4.40 -1.43
N ILE A 53 5.00 4.99 -1.44
CA ILE A 53 5.94 4.96 -0.32
C ILE A 53 5.80 6.28 0.45
N MET A 54 5.50 6.20 1.74
CA MET A 54 5.53 7.36 2.63
C MET A 54 6.91 7.56 3.21
N LEU A 55 7.42 8.79 3.12
CA LEU A 55 8.63 9.22 3.84
C LEU A 55 8.22 9.99 5.09
N THR A 56 8.88 9.75 6.22
CA THR A 56 8.56 10.42 7.46
C THR A 56 9.76 10.65 8.36
N ALA A 57 9.74 11.76 9.08
CA ALA A 57 10.65 12.00 10.20
C ALA A 57 10.12 11.41 11.53
N LEU A 58 8.86 10.97 11.56
CA LEU A 58 8.17 10.44 12.73
C LEU A 58 8.22 8.91 12.69
N GLY A 59 8.95 8.31 13.62
CA GLY A 59 9.16 6.86 13.69
C GLY A 59 8.32 6.16 14.75
N THR A 60 7.24 6.80 15.24
CA THR A 60 6.38 6.15 16.23
C THR A 60 5.46 5.12 15.56
N THR A 61 5.08 4.09 16.30
CA THR A 61 4.13 3.06 15.81
C THR A 61 2.82 3.68 15.34
N ASP A 62 2.34 4.72 16.02
CA ASP A 62 1.11 5.44 15.67
C ASP A 62 1.21 6.15 14.32
N ASP A 63 2.37 6.71 13.99
CA ASP A 63 2.58 7.40 12.71
C ASP A 63 2.64 6.42 11.55
N ILE A 64 3.26 5.25 11.78
CA ILE A 64 3.29 4.15 10.81
C ILE A 64 1.87 3.66 10.53
N VAL A 65 1.06 3.44 11.58
CA VAL A 65 -0.34 3.02 11.44
C VAL A 65 -1.14 4.05 10.66
N LYS A 66 -1.02 5.35 10.98
CA LYS A 66 -1.71 6.44 10.25
C LYS A 66 -1.33 6.48 8.77
N GLY A 67 -0.04 6.25 8.44
CA GLY A 67 0.44 6.20 7.05
C GLY A 67 -0.18 5.02 6.28
N LEU A 68 -0.20 3.85 6.88
CA LEU A 68 -0.81 2.66 6.29
C LEU A 68 -2.33 2.80 6.15
N ASP A 69 -3.00 3.37 7.16
CA ASP A 69 -4.45 3.62 7.12
C ASP A 69 -4.83 4.71 6.10
N ALA A 70 -3.91 5.62 5.77
CA ALA A 70 -4.07 6.56 4.67
C ALA A 70 -3.97 5.90 3.28
N GLY A 71 -3.57 4.63 3.21
CA GLY A 71 -3.49 3.85 1.98
C GLY A 71 -2.08 3.73 1.40
N ALA A 72 -1.02 4.01 2.16
CA ALA A 72 0.35 3.77 1.73
C ALA A 72 0.64 2.27 1.61
N ASP A 73 1.49 1.89 0.63
CA ASP A 73 1.92 0.51 0.42
C ASP A 73 3.18 0.18 1.21
N ASP A 74 4.01 1.18 1.48
CA ASP A 74 5.22 1.06 2.27
C ASP A 74 5.53 2.38 2.98
N TYR A 75 6.45 2.31 3.92
CA TYR A 75 6.77 3.38 4.83
C TYR A 75 8.27 3.40 5.10
N LEU A 76 8.91 4.58 5.05
CA LEU A 76 10.34 4.72 5.23
C LEU A 76 10.65 5.88 6.17
N VAL A 77 11.31 5.56 7.28
CA VAL A 77 11.67 6.55 8.32
C VAL A 77 12.96 7.26 7.95
N LYS A 78 12.98 8.57 8.05
CA LYS A 78 14.18 9.40 7.89
C LYS A 78 14.99 9.42 9.20
N PRO A 79 16.36 9.32 9.13
CA PRO A 79 17.17 9.21 7.93
C PRO A 79 17.22 7.77 7.39
N PHE A 80 17.18 7.60 6.07
CA PHE A 80 17.28 6.32 5.39
C PHE A 80 18.44 6.31 4.40
N SER A 81 18.93 5.12 4.05
CA SER A 81 19.92 4.96 3.00
C SER A 81 19.25 4.92 1.62
N PHE A 82 19.98 5.42 0.60
CA PHE A 82 19.49 5.30 -0.78
C PHE A 82 19.28 3.83 -1.19
N GLN A 83 20.12 2.94 -0.71
CA GLN A 83 20.02 1.49 -0.98
C GLN A 83 18.70 0.91 -0.40
N GLU A 84 18.27 1.37 0.78
CA GLU A 84 17.01 0.94 1.37
C GLU A 84 15.82 1.42 0.55
N LEU A 85 15.79 2.70 0.17
CA LEU A 85 14.75 3.25 -0.69
C LEU A 85 14.68 2.51 -2.03
N GLU A 86 15.82 2.29 -2.67
CA GLU A 86 15.92 1.56 -3.94
C GLU A 86 15.37 0.12 -3.82
N ALA A 87 15.71 -0.58 -2.75
CA ALA A 87 15.22 -1.94 -2.50
C ALA A 87 13.69 -1.98 -2.35
N ARG A 88 13.11 -1.01 -1.63
CA ARG A 88 11.66 -0.88 -1.44
C ARG A 88 10.94 -0.54 -2.75
N ILE A 89 11.47 0.39 -3.54
CA ILE A 89 10.96 0.73 -4.89
C ILE A 89 10.93 -0.54 -5.76
N LYS A 90 12.05 -1.27 -5.84
CA LYS A 90 12.13 -2.50 -6.63
C LYS A 90 11.13 -3.56 -6.15
N ALA A 91 10.96 -3.71 -4.85
CA ALA A 91 10.01 -4.66 -4.28
C ALA A 91 8.55 -4.32 -4.65
N LEU A 92 8.17 -3.04 -4.59
CA LEU A 92 6.82 -2.59 -4.93
C LEU A 92 6.54 -2.69 -6.44
N LEU A 93 7.49 -2.28 -7.28
CA LEU A 93 7.34 -2.36 -8.74
C LEU A 93 7.35 -3.80 -9.24
N ARG A 94 8.06 -4.71 -8.56
CA ARG A 94 8.04 -6.15 -8.87
C ARG A 94 6.67 -6.75 -8.62
N ARG A 95 6.02 -6.41 -7.48
CA ARG A 95 4.68 -6.90 -7.14
C ARG A 95 3.64 -6.55 -8.23
N GLY A 96 3.81 -5.43 -8.93
CA GLY A 96 2.95 -5.06 -10.06
C GLY A 96 3.22 -5.82 -11.36
N LYS A 97 4.41 -6.44 -11.51
CA LYS A 97 4.83 -7.12 -12.75
C LYS A 97 4.78 -8.65 -12.67
N GLU A 98 4.86 -9.21 -11.48
CA GLU A 98 4.99 -10.66 -11.26
C GLU A 98 3.66 -11.36 -10.92
N SER A 99 2.53 -10.66 -10.94
CA SER A 99 1.23 -11.32 -10.75
C SER A 99 0.77 -11.92 -12.08
N PRO A 100 1.01 -13.22 -12.37
CA PRO A 100 0.54 -13.86 -13.58
C PRO A 100 -0.99 -14.01 -13.62
N GLN A 101 -1.65 -13.72 -12.50
CA GLN A 101 -3.10 -13.68 -12.38
C GLN A 101 -3.53 -12.25 -12.04
N GLN A 102 -4.05 -11.53 -13.03
CA GLN A 102 -4.68 -10.24 -12.83
C GLN A 102 -5.89 -10.32 -11.90
N GLN A 103 -6.47 -11.51 -11.76
CA GLN A 103 -7.62 -11.78 -10.88
C GLN A 103 -7.43 -13.10 -10.13
N LEU A 104 -7.64 -13.05 -8.82
CA LEU A 104 -7.71 -14.21 -7.95
C LEU A 104 -9.19 -14.50 -7.65
N THR A 105 -9.58 -15.77 -7.71
CA THR A 105 -10.99 -16.16 -7.52
C THR A 105 -11.13 -17.27 -6.50
N CYS A 106 -12.23 -17.23 -5.75
CA CYS A 106 -12.68 -18.32 -4.89
C CYS A 106 -14.21 -18.31 -4.85
N GLY A 107 -14.83 -19.31 -5.53
CA GLY A 107 -16.27 -19.33 -5.72
C GLY A 107 -16.73 -18.08 -6.51
N ASP A 108 -17.65 -17.32 -5.93
CA ASP A 108 -18.19 -16.07 -6.49
C ASP A 108 -17.36 -14.81 -6.12
N LEU A 109 -16.31 -14.98 -5.30
CA LEU A 109 -15.40 -13.90 -4.91
C LEU A 109 -14.31 -13.72 -5.97
N VAL A 110 -14.13 -12.50 -6.43
CA VAL A 110 -13.10 -12.09 -7.39
C VAL A 110 -12.30 -10.94 -6.80
N LEU A 111 -10.98 -11.09 -6.73
CA LEU A 111 -10.04 -10.05 -6.35
C LEU A 111 -9.26 -9.61 -7.59
N ASP A 112 -9.46 -8.39 -8.05
CA ASP A 112 -8.65 -7.76 -9.08
C ASP A 112 -7.36 -7.22 -8.44
N CYS A 113 -6.24 -7.88 -8.73
CA CYS A 113 -4.95 -7.52 -8.15
C CYS A 113 -4.36 -6.24 -8.74
N THR A 114 -4.78 -5.85 -9.94
CA THR A 114 -4.34 -4.63 -10.61
C THR A 114 -5.04 -3.40 -10.02
N LEU A 115 -6.36 -3.49 -9.89
CA LEU A 115 -7.19 -2.42 -9.35
C LEU A 115 -7.29 -2.47 -7.82
N ARG A 116 -6.81 -3.56 -7.20
CA ARG A 116 -6.96 -3.88 -5.77
C ARG A 116 -8.40 -3.75 -5.28
N ARG A 117 -9.32 -4.26 -6.09
CA ARG A 117 -10.75 -4.29 -5.80
C ARG A 117 -11.23 -5.72 -5.64
N ALA A 118 -12.10 -5.93 -4.69
CA ALA A 118 -12.79 -7.19 -4.54
C ALA A 118 -14.26 -7.05 -4.93
N ARG A 119 -14.83 -8.11 -5.48
CA ARG A 119 -16.27 -8.23 -5.71
C ARG A 119 -16.75 -9.62 -5.39
N ARG A 120 -18.00 -9.73 -4.96
CA ARG A 120 -18.67 -11.00 -4.76
C ARG A 120 -19.98 -11.01 -5.54
N GLY A 121 -20.06 -11.83 -6.58
CA GLY A 121 -21.12 -11.72 -7.58
C GLY A 121 -21.12 -10.32 -8.20
N ASP A 122 -22.22 -9.58 -8.05
CA ASP A 122 -22.38 -8.20 -8.56
C ASP A 122 -22.11 -7.12 -7.50
N MET A 123 -21.71 -7.50 -6.28
CA MET A 123 -21.41 -6.55 -5.20
C MET A 123 -19.91 -6.24 -5.12
N ASP A 124 -19.57 -4.96 -5.23
CA ASP A 124 -18.24 -4.46 -4.92
C ASP A 124 -18.01 -4.48 -3.40
N ILE A 125 -16.79 -4.84 -3.01
CA ILE A 125 -16.35 -4.89 -1.61
C ILE A 125 -15.23 -3.88 -1.44
N ASP A 126 -15.48 -2.86 -0.62
CA ASP A 126 -14.44 -1.92 -0.22
C ASP A 126 -13.54 -2.55 0.83
N LEU A 127 -12.25 -2.59 0.53
CA LEU A 127 -11.23 -3.15 1.41
C LEU A 127 -10.22 -2.07 1.82
N THR A 128 -9.87 -2.07 3.08
CA THR A 128 -8.66 -1.38 3.54
C THR A 128 -7.41 -2.07 2.98
N VAL A 129 -6.27 -1.40 3.03
CA VAL A 129 -4.97 -1.99 2.57
C VAL A 129 -4.67 -3.31 3.26
N LYS A 130 -4.94 -3.39 4.58
CA LYS A 130 -4.69 -4.62 5.36
C LYS A 130 -5.64 -5.74 4.99
N GLU A 131 -6.91 -5.43 4.80
CA GLU A 131 -7.92 -6.41 4.37
C GLU A 131 -7.62 -6.92 2.96
N TYR A 132 -7.23 -6.02 2.04
CA TYR A 132 -6.79 -6.43 0.72
C TYR A 132 -5.60 -7.40 0.79
N ARG A 133 -4.53 -7.05 1.53
CA ARG A 133 -3.34 -7.91 1.68
C ARG A 133 -3.69 -9.26 2.29
N LEU A 134 -4.56 -9.27 3.27
CA LEU A 134 -5.02 -10.50 3.91
C LEU A 134 -5.83 -11.37 2.95
N LEU A 135 -6.75 -10.76 2.20
CA LEU A 135 -7.57 -11.46 1.21
C LEU A 135 -6.70 -12.00 0.07
N GLU A 136 -5.79 -11.20 -0.47
CA GLU A 136 -4.82 -11.63 -1.49
C GLU A 136 -4.00 -12.83 -1.00
N TYR A 137 -3.51 -12.77 0.23
CA TYR A 137 -2.74 -13.84 0.85
C TYR A 137 -3.56 -15.13 0.97
N PHE A 138 -4.80 -15.06 1.42
CA PHE A 138 -5.68 -16.22 1.47
C PHE A 138 -5.99 -16.80 0.09
N LEU A 139 -6.23 -15.96 -0.89
CA LEU A 139 -6.54 -16.39 -2.25
C LEU A 139 -5.34 -17.03 -2.96
N LEU A 140 -4.13 -16.61 -2.62
CA LEU A 140 -2.89 -17.23 -3.11
C LEU A 140 -2.57 -18.57 -2.41
N HIS A 141 -3.10 -18.79 -1.20
CA HIS A 141 -2.82 -19.98 -0.38
C HIS A 141 -4.08 -20.82 -0.16
N GLN A 142 -4.95 -20.94 -1.18
CA GLN A 142 -6.16 -21.75 -1.08
C GLN A 142 -5.82 -23.21 -0.77
N GLY A 143 -6.58 -23.80 0.17
CA GLY A 143 -6.36 -25.19 0.60
C GLY A 143 -5.18 -25.42 1.53
N VAL A 144 -4.44 -24.37 1.92
CA VAL A 144 -3.32 -24.43 2.84
C VAL A 144 -3.76 -24.00 4.24
N LEU A 145 -3.38 -24.76 5.25
CA LEU A 145 -3.65 -24.42 6.65
C LEU A 145 -2.65 -23.34 7.10
N LEU A 146 -3.15 -22.14 7.36
CA LEU A 146 -2.33 -20.99 7.74
C LEU A 146 -2.38 -20.78 9.25
N SER A 147 -1.20 -20.71 9.89
CA SER A 147 -1.11 -20.37 11.30
C SER A 147 -1.21 -18.86 11.52
N ARG A 148 -1.65 -18.44 12.73
CA ARG A 148 -1.61 -17.02 13.14
C ARG A 148 -0.22 -16.40 12.99
N LEU A 149 0.83 -17.14 13.35
CA LEU A 149 2.21 -16.68 13.25
C LEU A 149 2.63 -16.46 11.79
N THR A 150 2.20 -17.33 10.88
CA THR A 150 2.43 -17.17 9.45
C THR A 150 1.78 -15.89 8.91
N LEU A 151 0.50 -15.67 9.28
CA LEU A 151 -0.21 -14.46 8.86
C LEU A 151 0.43 -13.18 9.43
N LEU A 152 0.81 -13.19 10.71
CA LEU A 152 1.49 -12.05 11.33
C LEU A 152 2.83 -11.74 10.67
N ARG A 153 3.58 -12.76 10.27
CA ARG A 153 4.87 -12.58 9.61
C ARG A 153 4.75 -12.08 8.18
N ASP A 154 3.81 -12.62 7.42
CA ASP A 154 3.76 -12.47 5.96
C ASP A 154 2.80 -11.35 5.51
N VAL A 155 1.77 -11.04 6.29
CA VAL A 155 0.78 -10.00 6.02
C VAL A 155 1.00 -8.76 6.88
N TRP A 156 1.32 -8.93 8.17
CA TRP A 156 1.70 -7.88 9.11
C TRP A 156 3.22 -7.91 9.30
N ASP A 157 3.91 -6.90 8.84
CA ASP A 157 5.37 -6.80 8.82
C ASP A 157 6.03 -7.14 10.18
N LYS A 158 7.25 -7.68 10.16
CA LYS A 158 8.02 -8.31 11.24
C LYS A 158 8.27 -7.51 12.53
N ASN A 159 7.74 -6.30 12.66
CA ASN A 159 7.96 -5.41 13.81
C ASN A 159 6.81 -5.37 14.83
N PHE A 160 5.82 -6.24 14.72
CA PHE A 160 4.82 -6.36 15.78
C PHE A 160 5.36 -7.21 16.91
N ASP A 161 5.70 -6.54 18.01
CA ASP A 161 5.99 -7.18 19.29
C ASP A 161 4.80 -8.08 19.69
N THR A 162 5.07 -9.37 19.89
CA THR A 162 4.06 -10.41 20.14
C THR A 162 3.34 -10.28 21.49
N ASN A 163 3.56 -9.18 22.21
CA ASN A 163 3.01 -8.94 23.56
C ASN A 163 1.68 -8.17 23.59
N THR A 164 1.13 -7.75 22.48
CA THR A 164 -0.22 -7.18 22.45
C THR A 164 -1.23 -8.23 21.99
N ASN A 165 -2.06 -8.67 22.93
CA ASN A 165 -3.30 -9.40 22.65
C ASN A 165 -4.28 -8.47 21.91
N VAL A 166 -4.13 -8.35 20.60
CA VAL A 166 -5.17 -7.77 19.75
C VAL A 166 -5.83 -8.93 19.01
N VAL A 167 -7.02 -9.27 19.50
CA VAL A 167 -7.97 -10.18 18.84
C VAL A 167 -8.58 -9.45 17.67
#